data_f5ac77b09680bcee3e2e14da7b5795b3
#
_entry.id   f5ac77b09680bcee3e2e14da7b5795b3
#
_cell.length_a   1.000
_cell.length_b   1.000
_cell.length_c   1.000
_cell.angle_alpha   90.00
_cell.angle_beta   90.00
_cell.angle_gamma   90.00
#
_symmetry.space_group_name_H-M   'P 1'
#
loop_
_entity.id
_entity.type
_entity.pdbx_description
1 polymer ?
#
loop_
_entity_poly.entity_id
_entity_poly.type
_entity_poly.pdbx_seq_one_letter_code
_entity_poly.pdbx_strand_id
1 'polypeptide(L)'
;MPASSRKYPYVGFEPEREAGKDILFVEGITKTVDGVKVLDNVSFIANKGDKIALVGENEAGQTALFKILTGEMEPDAGSFKWGVSTSQSYFPQDNSAFFEGFDEDLICWLRQYSEDTTETYLRGFLGRMLFSGDEVYKPAKVLSGGEKVRCMLSRMMMTHANVLLLDQPTNHLDLESIQTLADGLARFPGNLLFSSHDHQFIDEIANRIIELPLGQPGCLDRTGTYEEFLEWKHNR
;
A
#
# COMPACT_ATOMS: atom_id res chain seq x y z
N MET A 1 19.73 19.75 -17.49
CA MET A 1 19.24 20.15 -16.15
C MET A 1 20.30 19.75 -15.14
N PRO A 2 20.63 20.55 -14.12
CA PRO A 2 21.55 20.13 -13.07
C PRO A 2 20.98 18.88 -12.37
N ALA A 3 21.88 17.94 -12.05
CA ALA A 3 21.50 16.74 -11.28
C ALA A 3 20.81 17.17 -9.99
N SER A 4 19.68 16.53 -9.67
CA SER A 4 18.98 16.76 -8.41
C SER A 4 19.93 16.48 -7.24
N SER A 5 20.07 17.44 -6.32
CA SER A 5 20.83 17.23 -5.07
C SER A 5 20.05 16.36 -4.06
N ARG A 6 18.86 15.89 -4.43
CA ARG A 6 18.00 15.06 -3.59
C ARG A 6 18.57 13.65 -3.49
N LYS A 7 18.70 13.14 -2.27
CA LYS A 7 19.22 11.80 -1.97
C LYS A 7 18.14 10.73 -1.79
N TYR A 8 16.86 11.14 -1.68
CA TYR A 8 15.72 10.27 -1.43
C TYR A 8 14.56 10.62 -2.37
N PRO A 9 13.68 9.65 -2.71
CA PRO A 9 12.56 9.89 -3.61
C PRO A 9 11.56 10.86 -3.00
N TYR A 10 10.81 11.55 -3.84
CA TYR A 10 9.66 12.34 -3.39
C TYR A 10 8.45 11.43 -3.23
N VAL A 11 7.89 11.37 -2.03
CA VAL A 11 6.64 10.65 -1.77
C VAL A 11 5.61 11.62 -1.20
N GLY A 12 4.54 11.82 -1.95
CA GLY A 12 3.42 12.67 -1.55
C GLY A 12 2.16 12.22 -2.27
N PHE A 13 1.15 11.81 -1.49
CA PHE A 13 -0.12 11.35 -2.02
C PHE A 13 -1.16 12.43 -1.83
N GLU A 14 -1.81 12.84 -2.92
CA GLU A 14 -2.84 13.87 -2.93
C GLU A 14 -4.12 13.29 -3.55
N PRO A 15 -5.18 13.06 -2.77
CA PRO A 15 -6.42 12.53 -3.31
C PRO A 15 -7.13 13.59 -4.16
N GLU A 16 -7.77 13.15 -5.25
CA GLU A 16 -8.59 14.02 -6.11
C GLU A 16 -9.77 14.61 -5.32
N ARG A 17 -10.32 13.83 -4.38
CA ARG A 17 -11.43 14.23 -3.52
C ARG A 17 -11.32 13.61 -2.14
N GLU A 18 -11.90 14.25 -1.15
CA GLU A 18 -12.06 13.63 0.16
C GLU A 18 -13.06 12.47 0.11
N ALA A 19 -12.76 11.40 0.86
CA ALA A 19 -13.71 10.34 1.10
C ALA A 19 -14.84 10.83 2.02
N GLY A 20 -16.03 10.26 1.85
CA GLY A 20 -17.16 10.49 2.73
C GLY A 20 -16.97 9.88 4.12
N LYS A 21 -18.05 9.76 4.88
CA LYS A 21 -18.02 9.21 6.24
C LYS A 21 -17.76 7.69 6.23
N ASP A 22 -18.42 6.99 5.33
CA ASP A 22 -18.34 5.53 5.23
C ASP A 22 -17.19 5.15 4.30
N ILE A 23 -16.21 4.41 4.82
CA ILE A 23 -15.00 4.03 4.10
C ILE A 23 -15.07 2.55 3.67
N LEU A 24 -15.12 1.63 4.63
CA LEU A 24 -15.09 0.20 4.35
C LEU A 24 -15.83 -0.57 5.43
N PHE A 25 -16.69 -1.46 5.01
CA PHE A 25 -17.37 -2.44 5.87
C PHE A 25 -16.89 -3.83 5.49
N VAL A 26 -16.36 -4.57 6.44
CA VAL A 26 -15.93 -5.97 6.28
C VAL A 26 -16.73 -6.82 7.26
N GLU A 27 -17.40 -7.86 6.75
CA GLU A 27 -18.28 -8.72 7.55
C GLU A 27 -18.02 -10.19 7.27
N GLY A 28 -17.52 -10.92 8.27
CA GLY A 28 -17.39 -12.36 8.27
C GLY A 28 -16.46 -12.94 7.21
N ILE A 29 -15.48 -12.20 6.72
CA ILE A 29 -14.57 -12.65 5.67
C ILE A 29 -13.82 -13.90 6.13
N THR A 30 -13.96 -14.97 5.36
CA THR A 30 -13.28 -16.25 5.57
C THR A 30 -12.60 -16.65 4.27
N LYS A 31 -11.35 -17.11 4.35
CA LYS A 31 -10.57 -17.56 3.18
C LYS A 31 -9.61 -18.67 3.54
N THR A 32 -9.60 -19.69 2.68
CA THR A 32 -8.63 -20.78 2.70
C THR A 32 -7.71 -20.66 1.48
N VAL A 33 -6.41 -20.70 1.72
CA VAL A 33 -5.36 -20.66 0.69
C VAL A 33 -4.47 -21.87 0.89
N ASP A 34 -4.27 -22.66 -0.17
CA ASP A 34 -3.45 -23.89 -0.16
C ASP A 34 -3.80 -24.86 1.00
N GLY A 35 -5.09 -24.99 1.31
CA GLY A 35 -5.59 -25.86 2.38
C GLY A 35 -5.49 -25.28 3.79
N VAL A 36 -4.95 -24.09 3.96
CA VAL A 36 -4.85 -23.38 5.25
C VAL A 36 -5.90 -22.28 5.31
N LYS A 37 -6.72 -22.26 6.37
CA LYS A 37 -7.67 -21.18 6.63
C LYS A 37 -6.88 -19.95 7.15
N VAL A 38 -6.59 -19.03 6.25
CA VAL A 38 -5.78 -17.82 6.55
C VAL A 38 -6.63 -16.67 7.08
N LEU A 39 -7.92 -16.62 6.75
CA LEU A 39 -8.90 -15.70 7.33
C LEU A 39 -10.08 -16.51 7.84
N ASP A 40 -10.53 -16.25 9.05
CA ASP A 40 -11.66 -16.91 9.68
C ASP A 40 -12.59 -15.88 10.34
N ASN A 41 -13.75 -15.64 9.73
CA ASN A 41 -14.81 -14.77 10.23
C ASN A 41 -14.30 -13.35 10.63
N VAL A 42 -13.49 -12.73 9.77
CA VAL A 42 -12.91 -11.40 10.02
C VAL A 42 -13.96 -10.32 9.75
N SER A 43 -14.17 -9.45 10.73
CA SER A 43 -15.11 -8.33 10.62
C SER A 43 -14.52 -7.07 11.25
N PHE A 44 -14.59 -5.95 10.54
CA PHE A 44 -14.25 -4.62 11.04
C PHE A 44 -14.87 -3.53 10.15
N ILE A 45 -14.92 -2.32 10.66
CA ILE A 45 -15.37 -1.13 9.91
C ILE A 45 -14.23 -0.12 9.93
N ALA A 46 -13.80 0.33 8.74
CA ALA A 46 -12.87 1.45 8.64
C ALA A 46 -13.64 2.77 8.58
N ASN A 47 -13.23 3.72 9.40
CA ASN A 47 -13.82 5.05 9.50
C ASN A 47 -12.94 6.07 8.79
N LYS A 48 -13.51 7.24 8.45
CA LYS A 48 -12.75 8.34 7.86
C LYS A 48 -11.55 8.71 8.76
N GLY A 49 -10.36 8.77 8.13
CA GLY A 49 -9.12 9.10 8.81
C GLY A 49 -8.39 7.91 9.46
N ASP A 50 -8.96 6.72 9.40
CA ASP A 50 -8.26 5.52 9.88
C ASP A 50 -7.03 5.24 9.04
N LYS A 51 -5.89 5.04 9.73
CA LYS A 51 -4.64 4.53 9.21
C LYS A 51 -4.37 3.19 9.88
N ILE A 52 -4.85 2.14 9.25
CA ILE A 52 -4.88 0.79 9.82
C ILE A 52 -3.62 0.03 9.41
N ALA A 53 -2.84 -0.42 10.40
CA ALA A 53 -1.78 -1.38 10.17
C ALA A 53 -2.30 -2.81 10.42
N LEU A 54 -2.11 -3.67 9.42
CA LEU A 54 -2.28 -5.12 9.58
C LEU A 54 -0.97 -5.72 10.09
N VAL A 55 -1.03 -6.35 11.24
CA VAL A 55 0.16 -6.86 11.94
C VAL A 55 0.03 -8.36 12.26
N GLY A 56 1.11 -8.95 12.79
CA GLY A 56 1.18 -10.35 13.18
C GLY A 56 1.84 -11.25 12.13
N GLU A 57 1.97 -12.54 12.46
CA GLU A 57 2.71 -13.53 11.66
C GLU A 57 1.91 -14.10 10.48
N ASN A 58 0.62 -13.77 10.38
CA ASN A 58 -0.28 -14.29 9.33
C ASN A 58 -0.20 -13.45 8.05
N GLU A 59 0.97 -13.42 7.42
CA GLU A 59 1.18 -12.67 6.17
C GLU A 59 0.24 -13.12 5.04
N ALA A 60 0.03 -14.42 4.92
CA ALA A 60 -0.89 -14.97 3.91
C ALA A 60 -2.32 -14.45 4.09
N GLY A 61 -2.77 -14.27 5.33
CA GLY A 61 -4.07 -13.67 5.65
C GLY A 61 -4.11 -12.19 5.31
N GLN A 62 -3.04 -11.45 5.61
CA GLN A 62 -2.93 -10.02 5.25
C GLN A 62 -3.01 -9.83 3.73
N THR A 63 -2.19 -10.55 2.96
CA THR A 63 -2.21 -10.52 1.50
C THR A 63 -3.55 -10.97 0.92
N ALA A 64 -4.16 -12.04 1.47
CA ALA A 64 -5.48 -12.50 1.04
C ALA A 64 -6.56 -11.43 1.27
N LEU A 65 -6.52 -10.74 2.42
CA LEU A 65 -7.45 -9.64 2.70
C LEU A 65 -7.30 -8.50 1.68
N PHE A 66 -6.07 -8.06 1.39
CA PHE A 66 -5.83 -7.03 0.36
C PHE A 66 -6.39 -7.46 -1.00
N LYS A 67 -6.11 -8.68 -1.45
CA LYS A 67 -6.61 -9.20 -2.73
C LYS A 67 -8.13 -9.31 -2.77
N ILE A 68 -8.77 -9.67 -1.66
CA ILE A 68 -10.23 -9.69 -1.56
C ILE A 68 -10.79 -8.26 -1.69
N LEU A 69 -10.24 -7.31 -0.95
CA LEU A 69 -10.70 -5.93 -0.95
C LEU A 69 -10.48 -5.20 -2.29
N THR A 70 -9.56 -5.68 -3.11
CA THR A 70 -9.30 -5.16 -4.48
C THR A 70 -10.03 -5.93 -5.57
N GLY A 71 -10.74 -7.02 -5.21
CA GLY A 71 -11.46 -7.86 -6.17
C GLY A 71 -10.59 -8.84 -6.95
N GLU A 72 -9.31 -9.00 -6.57
CA GLU A 72 -8.38 -9.95 -7.18
C GLU A 72 -8.61 -11.40 -6.67
N MET A 73 -9.30 -11.54 -5.54
CA MET A 73 -9.62 -12.83 -4.91
C MET A 73 -11.02 -12.81 -4.33
N GLU A 74 -11.77 -13.88 -4.55
CA GLU A 74 -13.09 -14.04 -3.93
C GLU A 74 -12.95 -14.63 -2.50
N PRO A 75 -13.71 -14.13 -1.51
CA PRO A 75 -13.78 -14.77 -0.21
C PRO A 75 -14.53 -16.10 -0.30
N ASP A 76 -14.23 -17.03 0.59
CA ASP A 76 -15.00 -18.29 0.72
C ASP A 76 -16.32 -18.06 1.46
N ALA A 77 -16.36 -17.09 2.35
CA ALA A 77 -17.56 -16.62 3.05
C ALA A 77 -17.39 -15.16 3.47
N GLY A 78 -18.50 -14.52 3.81
CA GLY A 78 -18.55 -13.12 4.20
C GLY A 78 -18.64 -12.18 3.02
N SER A 79 -18.60 -10.88 3.32
CA SER A 79 -18.71 -9.82 2.31
C SER A 79 -17.99 -8.56 2.75
N PHE A 80 -17.75 -7.68 1.81
CA PHE A 80 -17.26 -6.33 2.11
C PHE A 80 -17.95 -5.30 1.22
N LYS A 81 -17.91 -4.05 1.67
CA LYS A 81 -18.48 -2.93 0.92
C LYS A 81 -17.63 -1.67 1.11
N TRP A 82 -17.17 -1.10 0.00
CA TRP A 82 -16.57 0.22 -0.02
C TRP A 82 -17.62 1.32 0.03
N GLY A 83 -17.31 2.43 0.69
CA GLY A 83 -18.11 3.63 0.65
C GLY A 83 -18.17 4.20 -0.77
N VAL A 84 -19.31 4.77 -1.16
CA VAL A 84 -19.59 5.26 -2.54
C VAL A 84 -18.64 6.36 -3.03
N SER A 85 -18.01 7.10 -2.13
CA SER A 85 -17.07 8.17 -2.44
C SER A 85 -15.60 7.74 -2.38
N THR A 86 -15.32 6.45 -2.10
CA THR A 86 -13.97 5.93 -2.01
C THR A 86 -13.40 5.59 -3.38
N SER A 87 -12.12 5.83 -3.54
CA SER A 87 -11.31 5.36 -4.65
C SER A 87 -10.06 4.68 -4.09
N GLN A 88 -9.76 3.48 -4.56
CA GLN A 88 -8.68 2.66 -4.01
C GLN A 88 -7.49 2.62 -4.94
N SER A 89 -6.27 2.63 -4.37
CA SER A 89 -5.04 2.30 -5.07
C SER A 89 -4.27 1.26 -4.28
N TYR A 90 -3.80 0.23 -4.96
CA TYR A 90 -3.19 -0.95 -4.34
C TYR A 90 -1.74 -1.12 -4.73
N PHE A 91 -0.90 -1.33 -3.72
CA PHE A 91 0.49 -1.74 -3.83
C PHE A 91 0.59 -3.20 -3.37
N PRO A 92 0.67 -4.18 -4.28
CA PRO A 92 0.78 -5.59 -3.93
C PRO A 92 2.18 -5.94 -3.43
N GLN A 93 2.29 -6.95 -2.58
CA GLN A 93 3.58 -7.49 -2.11
C GLN A 93 4.43 -8.01 -3.28
N ASP A 94 3.83 -8.76 -4.21
CA ASP A 94 4.44 -9.12 -5.49
C ASP A 94 3.94 -8.19 -6.59
N ASN A 95 4.83 -7.35 -7.08
CA ASN A 95 4.55 -6.40 -8.14
C ASN A 95 5.10 -6.84 -9.51
N SER A 96 5.59 -8.07 -9.64
CA SER A 96 6.24 -8.59 -10.86
C SER A 96 5.35 -8.46 -12.08
N ALA A 97 4.06 -8.75 -11.95
CA ALA A 97 3.09 -8.70 -13.05
C ALA A 97 2.98 -7.32 -13.72
N PHE A 98 3.33 -6.23 -13.02
CA PHE A 98 3.32 -4.88 -13.60
C PHE A 98 4.50 -4.60 -14.53
N PHE A 99 5.53 -5.42 -14.49
CA PHE A 99 6.78 -5.23 -15.23
C PHE A 99 7.10 -6.36 -16.18
N GLU A 100 6.59 -7.57 -15.95
CA GLU A 100 6.80 -8.73 -16.80
C GLU A 100 6.21 -8.51 -18.20
N GLY A 101 7.02 -8.79 -19.22
CA GLY A 101 6.60 -8.62 -20.61
C GLY A 101 6.53 -7.17 -21.08
N PHE A 102 6.89 -6.19 -20.25
CA PHE A 102 6.94 -4.79 -20.63
C PHE A 102 8.34 -4.44 -21.14
N ASP A 103 8.51 -4.46 -22.46
CA ASP A 103 9.79 -4.25 -23.13
C ASP A 103 10.15 -2.78 -23.35
N GLU A 104 9.17 -1.87 -23.19
CA GLU A 104 9.34 -0.45 -23.35
C GLU A 104 9.99 0.20 -22.10
N ASP A 105 10.36 1.47 -22.23
CA ASP A 105 11.03 2.23 -21.18
C ASP A 105 10.09 2.68 -20.06
N LEU A 106 10.68 3.25 -18.99
CA LEU A 106 9.94 3.72 -17.83
C LEU A 106 8.96 4.87 -18.14
N ILE A 107 9.28 5.70 -19.14
CA ILE A 107 8.38 6.79 -19.57
C ILE A 107 7.11 6.18 -20.15
N CYS A 108 7.23 5.18 -21.01
CA CYS A 108 6.10 4.46 -21.58
C CYS A 108 5.32 3.69 -20.50
N TRP A 109 6.04 3.06 -19.57
CA TRP A 109 5.40 2.36 -18.47
C TRP A 109 4.57 3.31 -17.59
N LEU A 110 5.13 4.46 -17.20
CA LEU A 110 4.45 5.42 -16.34
C LEU A 110 3.30 6.13 -17.06
N ARG A 111 3.41 6.34 -18.38
CA ARG A 111 2.39 6.98 -19.22
C ARG A 111 1.03 6.31 -19.13
N GLN A 112 1.00 5.00 -18.90
CA GLN A 112 -0.27 4.24 -18.79
C GLN A 112 -1.13 4.69 -17.60
N TYR A 113 -0.52 5.30 -16.59
CA TYR A 113 -1.17 5.67 -15.32
C TYR A 113 -1.33 7.17 -15.13
N SER A 114 -0.85 7.98 -16.07
CA SER A 114 -0.79 9.44 -15.96
C SER A 114 -1.85 10.10 -16.85
N GLU A 115 -2.55 11.10 -16.30
CA GLU A 115 -3.42 11.97 -17.09
C GLU A 115 -2.62 12.88 -18.02
N ASP A 116 -1.50 13.46 -17.51
CA ASP A 116 -0.54 14.19 -18.34
C ASP A 116 0.45 13.19 -18.96
N THR A 117 0.26 12.91 -20.24
CA THR A 117 1.06 11.96 -21.02
C THR A 117 2.30 12.57 -21.67
N THR A 118 2.58 13.86 -21.43
CA THR A 118 3.75 14.53 -22.00
C THR A 118 5.06 13.97 -21.43
N GLU A 119 6.04 13.79 -22.30
CA GLU A 119 7.36 13.27 -21.88
C GLU A 119 8.02 14.16 -20.83
N THR A 120 7.88 15.48 -20.97
CA THR A 120 8.45 16.45 -20.03
C THR A 120 7.91 16.25 -18.61
N TYR A 121 6.60 16.05 -18.46
CA TYR A 121 5.97 15.79 -17.17
C TYR A 121 6.45 14.46 -16.57
N LEU A 122 6.39 13.38 -17.36
CA LEU A 122 6.77 12.03 -16.92
C LEU A 122 8.25 11.95 -16.52
N ARG A 123 9.16 12.55 -17.31
CA ARG A 123 10.58 12.65 -16.96
C ARG A 123 10.81 13.46 -15.67
N GLY A 124 10.10 14.57 -15.52
CA GLY A 124 10.16 15.36 -14.30
C GLY A 124 9.68 14.57 -13.08
N PHE A 125 8.64 13.77 -13.23
CA PHE A 125 8.13 12.91 -12.18
C PHE A 125 9.12 11.80 -11.81
N LEU A 126 9.63 11.06 -12.80
CA LEU A 126 10.65 10.03 -12.61
C LEU A 126 11.93 10.61 -11.98
N GLY A 127 12.33 11.81 -12.36
CA GLY A 127 13.47 12.52 -11.75
C GLY A 127 13.27 12.76 -10.25
N ARG A 128 12.06 13.11 -9.82
CA ARG A 128 11.71 13.21 -8.38
C ARG A 128 11.77 11.88 -7.65
N MET A 129 11.58 10.79 -8.39
CA MET A 129 11.68 9.40 -7.90
C MET A 129 13.09 8.81 -8.05
N LEU A 130 14.10 9.67 -8.25
CA LEU A 130 15.52 9.33 -8.38
C LEU A 130 15.88 8.51 -9.64
N PHE A 131 15.08 8.59 -10.69
CA PHE A 131 15.50 8.13 -12.00
C PHE A 131 16.10 9.30 -12.79
N SER A 132 17.41 9.31 -12.97
CA SER A 132 18.12 10.43 -13.54
C SER A 132 18.69 10.12 -14.92
N GLY A 133 18.81 11.15 -15.77
CA GLY A 133 19.45 11.04 -17.09
C GLY A 133 18.82 9.96 -17.94
N ASP A 134 19.65 9.00 -18.38
CA ASP A 134 19.27 7.91 -19.27
C ASP A 134 18.54 6.74 -18.55
N GLU A 135 18.46 6.77 -17.23
CA GLU A 135 17.76 5.71 -16.47
C GLU A 135 16.27 5.65 -16.80
N VAL A 136 15.67 6.76 -17.20
CA VAL A 136 14.26 6.81 -17.61
C VAL A 136 13.97 6.01 -18.89
N TYR A 137 15.01 5.71 -19.67
CA TYR A 137 14.92 4.91 -20.91
C TYR A 137 15.26 3.44 -20.68
N LYS A 138 15.50 3.01 -19.43
CA LYS A 138 15.65 1.59 -19.12
C LYS A 138 14.34 0.84 -19.41
N PRO A 139 14.42 -0.37 -20.01
CA PRO A 139 13.26 -1.24 -20.11
C PRO A 139 12.71 -1.58 -18.72
N ALA A 140 11.40 -1.49 -18.54
CA ALA A 140 10.79 -1.70 -17.22
C ALA A 140 11.04 -3.11 -16.65
N LYS A 141 11.20 -4.11 -17.52
CA LYS A 141 11.48 -5.50 -17.13
C LYS A 141 12.84 -5.74 -16.44
N VAL A 142 13.83 -4.84 -16.63
CA VAL A 142 15.20 -5.02 -16.06
C VAL A 142 15.42 -4.25 -14.74
N LEU A 143 14.38 -3.68 -14.15
CA LEU A 143 14.48 -2.90 -12.94
C LEU A 143 14.84 -3.78 -11.73
N SER A 144 15.66 -3.22 -10.83
CA SER A 144 15.90 -3.76 -9.50
C SER A 144 14.63 -3.71 -8.62
N GLY A 145 14.62 -4.46 -7.51
CA GLY A 145 13.50 -4.46 -6.57
C GLY A 145 13.14 -3.05 -6.07
N GLY A 146 14.13 -2.26 -5.65
CA GLY A 146 13.92 -0.88 -5.19
C GLY A 146 13.44 0.07 -6.31
N GLU A 147 13.93 -0.09 -7.53
CA GLU A 147 13.45 0.66 -8.69
C GLU A 147 11.99 0.32 -9.00
N LYS A 148 11.59 -0.96 -8.95
CA LYS A 148 10.19 -1.38 -9.11
C LYS A 148 9.28 -0.77 -8.05
N VAL A 149 9.71 -0.77 -6.77
CA VAL A 149 8.95 -0.12 -5.68
C VAL A 149 8.76 1.36 -5.96
N ARG A 150 9.80 2.09 -6.36
CA ARG A 150 9.69 3.52 -6.71
C ARG A 150 8.74 3.76 -7.89
N CYS A 151 8.74 2.89 -8.89
CA CYS A 151 7.76 2.94 -10.00
C CYS A 151 6.33 2.71 -9.50
N MET A 152 6.11 1.71 -8.65
CA MET A 152 4.79 1.43 -8.09
C MET A 152 4.26 2.57 -7.23
N LEU A 153 5.12 3.21 -6.42
CA LEU A 153 4.75 4.42 -5.67
C LEU A 153 4.40 5.58 -6.60
N SER A 154 5.14 5.75 -7.71
CA SER A 154 4.84 6.75 -8.75
C SER A 154 3.44 6.53 -9.33
N ARG A 155 3.12 5.28 -9.67
CA ARG A 155 1.79 4.88 -10.15
C ARG A 155 0.71 5.26 -9.14
N MET A 156 0.91 4.92 -7.86
CA MET A 156 -0.07 5.23 -6.81
C MET A 156 -0.28 6.73 -6.62
N MET A 157 0.78 7.52 -6.68
CA MET A 157 0.67 8.99 -6.58
C MET A 157 -0.13 9.57 -7.75
N MET A 158 -0.04 8.99 -8.94
CA MET A 158 -0.76 9.44 -10.14
C MET A 158 -2.24 9.06 -10.16
N THR A 159 -2.65 8.08 -9.37
CA THR A 159 -4.07 7.65 -9.31
C THR A 159 -4.95 8.55 -8.46
N HIS A 160 -4.37 9.43 -7.66
CA HIS A 160 -5.09 10.36 -6.77
C HIS A 160 -6.20 9.72 -5.94
N ALA A 161 -6.01 8.46 -5.54
CA ALA A 161 -6.97 7.72 -4.73
C ALA A 161 -7.04 8.27 -3.30
N ASN A 162 -8.21 8.18 -2.68
CA ASN A 162 -8.42 8.61 -1.30
C ASN A 162 -8.32 7.47 -0.27
N VAL A 163 -8.13 6.24 -0.73
CA VAL A 163 -7.80 5.07 0.10
C VAL A 163 -6.60 4.37 -0.52
N LEU A 164 -5.54 4.20 0.26
CA LEU A 164 -4.34 3.48 -0.16
C LEU A 164 -4.25 2.14 0.56
N LEU A 165 -4.01 1.09 -0.21
CA LEU A 165 -3.78 -0.27 0.27
C LEU A 165 -2.34 -0.65 -0.06
N LEU A 166 -1.50 -0.95 0.96
CA LEU A 166 -0.08 -1.24 0.75
C LEU A 166 0.30 -2.55 1.46
N ASP A 167 0.65 -3.55 0.66
CA ASP A 167 1.11 -4.84 1.17
C ASP A 167 2.63 -4.90 1.16
N GLN A 168 3.26 -4.79 2.34
CA GLN A 168 4.71 -4.81 2.56
C GLN A 168 5.51 -3.82 1.69
N PRO A 169 5.14 -2.52 1.65
CA PRO A 169 5.74 -1.53 0.75
C PRO A 169 7.20 -1.21 1.07
N THR A 170 7.67 -1.56 2.25
CA THR A 170 9.05 -1.30 2.71
C THR A 170 10.07 -2.31 2.21
N ASN A 171 9.61 -3.45 1.66
CA ASN A 171 10.50 -4.45 1.09
C ASN A 171 11.33 -3.85 -0.05
N HIS A 172 12.63 -4.14 -0.07
CA HIS A 172 13.59 -3.65 -1.07
C HIS A 172 13.88 -2.15 -1.05
N LEU A 173 13.44 -1.41 -0.05
CA LEU A 173 13.80 -0.01 0.17
C LEU A 173 14.95 0.13 1.15
N ASP A 174 15.81 1.14 0.94
CA ASP A 174 16.78 1.58 1.93
C ASP A 174 16.11 2.41 3.05
N LEU A 175 16.83 2.62 4.15
CA LEU A 175 16.30 3.31 5.32
C LEU A 175 15.81 4.74 5.03
N GLU A 176 16.51 5.47 4.15
CA GLU A 176 16.12 6.84 3.80
C GLU A 176 14.82 6.85 2.98
N SER A 177 14.65 5.88 2.08
CA SER A 177 13.42 5.72 1.30
C SER A 177 12.25 5.24 2.15
N ILE A 178 12.48 4.36 3.13
CA ILE A 178 11.48 3.93 4.11
C ILE A 178 10.98 5.13 4.91
N GLN A 179 11.90 5.96 5.43
CA GLN A 179 11.53 7.17 6.18
C GLN A 179 10.72 8.15 5.33
N THR A 180 11.13 8.36 4.08
CA THR A 180 10.41 9.24 3.16
C THR A 180 9.00 8.73 2.85
N LEU A 181 8.85 7.42 2.69
CA LEU A 181 7.54 6.78 2.51
C LEU A 181 6.68 6.95 3.76
N ALA A 182 7.24 6.71 4.95
CA ALA A 182 6.55 6.92 6.23
C ALA A 182 6.03 8.35 6.37
N ASP A 183 6.89 9.35 6.13
CA ASP A 183 6.51 10.76 6.15
C ASP A 183 5.39 11.10 5.17
N GLY A 184 5.45 10.55 3.96
CA GLY A 184 4.42 10.75 2.93
C GLY A 184 3.08 10.15 3.32
N LEU A 185 3.08 8.93 3.87
CA LEU A 185 1.88 8.25 4.33
C LEU A 185 1.31 8.87 5.61
N ALA A 186 2.17 9.30 6.54
CA ALA A 186 1.73 9.99 7.76
C ALA A 186 0.98 11.31 7.44
N ARG A 187 1.44 12.04 6.41
CA ARG A 187 0.80 13.29 5.95
C ARG A 187 -0.41 13.07 5.03
N PHE A 188 -0.60 11.88 4.50
CA PHE A 188 -1.72 11.59 3.61
C PHE A 188 -3.06 11.83 4.32
N PRO A 189 -3.95 12.68 3.76
CA PRO A 189 -5.22 13.02 4.41
C PRO A 189 -6.31 11.97 4.26
N GLY A 190 -6.10 10.97 3.40
CA GLY A 190 -7.04 9.87 3.16
C GLY A 190 -6.88 8.71 4.13
N ASN A 191 -7.51 7.59 3.80
CA ASN A 191 -7.45 6.36 4.57
C ASN A 191 -6.31 5.45 4.11
N LEU A 192 -5.71 4.75 5.06
CA LEU A 192 -4.67 3.75 4.82
C LEU A 192 -5.08 2.39 5.39
N LEU A 193 -4.75 1.34 4.64
CA LEU A 193 -4.67 -0.02 5.14
C LEU A 193 -3.34 -0.59 4.64
N PHE A 194 -2.43 -0.92 5.55
CA PHE A 194 -1.08 -1.36 5.16
C PHE A 194 -0.54 -2.46 6.06
N SER A 195 0.39 -3.23 5.54
CA SER A 195 1.18 -4.19 6.30
C SER A 195 2.66 -3.84 6.25
N SER A 196 3.38 -4.10 7.32
CA SER A 196 4.84 -3.98 7.39
C SER A 196 5.38 -4.80 8.56
N HIS A 197 6.66 -5.19 8.47
CA HIS A 197 7.42 -5.77 9.58
C HIS A 197 8.24 -4.74 10.34
N ASP A 198 8.31 -3.52 9.83
CA ASP A 198 9.07 -2.43 10.44
C ASP A 198 8.21 -1.75 11.52
N HIS A 199 8.57 -1.97 12.79
CA HIS A 199 7.86 -1.43 13.94
C HIS A 199 7.84 0.10 13.94
N GLN A 200 8.95 0.74 13.61
CA GLN A 200 9.04 2.20 13.57
C GLN A 200 8.13 2.77 12.48
N PHE A 201 8.12 2.15 11.30
CA PHE A 201 7.24 2.52 10.19
C PHE A 201 5.77 2.41 10.59
N ILE A 202 5.38 1.34 11.31
CA ILE A 202 4.01 1.17 11.79
C ILE A 202 3.64 2.27 12.80
N ASP A 203 4.48 2.50 13.81
CA ASP A 203 4.23 3.48 14.87
C ASP A 203 4.12 4.91 14.35
N GLU A 204 4.89 5.24 13.31
CA GLU A 204 4.90 6.59 12.73
C GLU A 204 3.64 6.91 11.93
N ILE A 205 2.95 5.89 11.39
CA ILE A 205 1.84 6.06 10.46
C ILE A 205 0.51 5.68 11.09
N ALA A 206 0.44 4.53 11.77
CA ALA A 206 -0.81 3.92 12.19
C ALA A 206 -1.45 4.65 13.38
N ASN A 207 -2.77 4.80 13.31
CA ASN A 207 -3.61 5.19 14.45
C ASN A 207 -4.58 4.08 14.88
N ARG A 208 -4.51 2.93 14.20
CA ARG A 208 -5.31 1.74 14.50
C ARG A 208 -4.56 0.49 14.04
N ILE A 209 -4.58 -0.53 14.88
CA ILE A 209 -3.88 -1.79 14.66
C ILE A 209 -4.89 -2.91 14.58
N ILE A 210 -4.78 -3.74 13.54
CA ILE A 210 -5.56 -4.96 13.38
C ILE A 210 -4.61 -6.13 13.22
N GLU A 211 -4.72 -7.13 14.10
CA GLU A 211 -4.03 -8.40 13.94
C GLU A 211 -5.00 -9.46 13.45
N LEU A 212 -4.58 -10.22 12.44
CA LEU A 212 -5.32 -11.34 11.86
C LEU A 212 -4.71 -12.65 12.40
N PRO A 213 -5.25 -13.23 13.49
CA PRO A 213 -4.66 -14.43 14.08
C PRO A 213 -4.83 -15.65 13.17
N LEU A 214 -3.78 -16.45 13.01
CA LEU A 214 -3.86 -17.73 12.31
C LEU A 214 -4.50 -18.79 13.20
N GLY A 215 -5.49 -19.50 12.67
CA GLY A 215 -6.16 -20.60 13.38
C GLY A 215 -7.15 -20.17 14.48
N GLN A 216 -7.47 -18.90 14.55
CA GLN A 216 -8.50 -18.35 15.46
C GLN A 216 -9.47 -17.45 14.69
N PRO A 217 -10.76 -17.48 15.02
CA PRO A 217 -11.75 -16.64 14.36
C PRO A 217 -11.63 -15.16 14.79
N GLY A 218 -12.00 -14.28 13.87
CA GLY A 218 -12.06 -12.84 14.08
C GLY A 218 -10.71 -12.14 13.88
N CYS A 219 -10.59 -10.96 14.47
CA CYS A 219 -9.36 -10.16 14.49
C CYS A 219 -9.21 -9.48 15.83
N LEU A 220 -7.97 -9.13 16.19
CA LEU A 220 -7.70 -8.23 17.31
C LEU A 220 -7.63 -6.82 16.74
N ASP A 221 -8.50 -5.94 17.18
CA ASP A 221 -8.67 -4.59 16.63
C ASP A 221 -8.59 -3.55 17.77
N ARG A 222 -7.67 -2.60 17.64
CA ARG A 222 -7.45 -1.56 18.64
C ARG A 222 -7.02 -0.24 18.00
N THR A 223 -7.67 0.84 18.43
CA THR A 223 -7.22 2.20 18.14
C THR A 223 -6.05 2.56 19.05
N GLY A 224 -5.04 3.19 18.50
CA GLY A 224 -3.82 3.60 19.19
C GLY A 224 -2.56 3.27 18.39
N THR A 225 -1.39 3.41 19.04
CA THR A 225 -0.08 3.10 18.47
C THR A 225 0.19 1.59 18.49
N TYR A 226 1.21 1.16 17.78
CA TYR A 226 1.62 -0.24 17.79
C TYR A 226 2.20 -0.65 19.14
N GLU A 227 2.93 0.23 19.80
CA GLU A 227 3.45 0.01 21.15
C GLU A 227 2.32 -0.23 22.15
N GLU A 228 1.30 0.62 22.17
CA GLU A 228 0.09 0.47 23.01
C GLU A 228 -0.65 -0.84 22.72
N PHE A 229 -0.68 -1.27 21.45
CA PHE A 229 -1.28 -2.54 21.06
C PHE A 229 -0.51 -3.73 21.64
N LEU A 230 0.83 -3.71 21.55
CA LEU A 230 1.68 -4.78 22.08
C LEU A 230 1.57 -4.90 23.60
N GLU A 231 1.58 -3.78 24.32
CA GLU A 231 1.37 -3.75 25.78
C GLU A 231 0.00 -4.33 26.15
N TRP A 232 -1.05 -3.91 25.47
CA TRP A 232 -2.39 -4.43 25.69
C TRP A 232 -2.49 -5.93 25.42
N LYS A 233 -1.87 -6.41 24.34
CA LYS A 233 -1.85 -7.84 23.98
C LYS A 233 -1.10 -8.67 25.02
N HIS A 234 0.01 -8.15 25.55
CA HIS A 234 0.80 -8.84 26.58
C HIS A 234 0.04 -8.99 27.91
N ASN A 235 -0.83 -8.02 28.24
CA ASN A 235 -1.59 -7.99 29.48
C ASN A 235 -2.97 -8.70 29.40
N ARG A 236 -3.27 -9.37 28.28
CA ARG A 236 -4.53 -10.08 28.03
C ARG A 236 -4.40 -11.58 28.27
#